data_831362a58aa777b279469041954ffcd2
#
_entry.id   831362a58aa777b279469041954ffcd2
#
_cell.length_a   1.000
_cell.length_b   1.000
_cell.length_c   1.000
_cell.angle_alpha   90.00
_cell.angle_beta   90.00
_cell.angle_gamma   90.00
#
_symmetry.space_group_name_H-M   'P 1'
#
loop_
_entity.id
_entity.type
_entity.pdbx_description
1 polymer ?
#
loop_
_entity_poly.entity_id
_entity_poly.type
_entity_poly.pdbx_seq_one_letter_code
_entity_poly.pdbx_strand_id
1 'polypeptide(L)'
;MNLRHVIYLTGGSAVLYTRERSRFAPVAEFDLEAGDGAALVTTLRQAPAVVAIIVDVPEEEHHRDTMPRLGARDQAAMLARKLNRLFPRTSYRAAAVQDRLPDAPDTQRILLSGLPKAEQLAGLQ
;
A
#
# COMPACT_ATOMS: atom_id res chain seq x y z
N MET A 1 10.81 2.34 -15.36
CA MET A 1 11.32 1.64 -14.16
C MET A 1 11.22 0.14 -14.39
N ASN A 2 12.32 -0.56 -14.21
CA ASN A 2 12.35 -2.01 -14.47
C ASN A 2 12.15 -2.77 -13.16
N LEU A 3 10.89 -3.06 -12.84
CA LEU A 3 10.53 -3.78 -11.63
C LEU A 3 10.90 -5.26 -11.75
N ARG A 4 11.82 -5.73 -10.91
CA ARG A 4 12.26 -7.14 -10.90
C ARG A 4 11.76 -7.95 -9.72
N HIS A 5 11.47 -7.30 -8.61
CA HIS A 5 11.09 -7.98 -7.38
C HIS A 5 9.79 -7.44 -6.83
N VAL A 6 8.92 -8.32 -6.38
CA VAL A 6 7.67 -7.99 -5.71
C VAL A 6 7.58 -8.80 -4.43
N ILE A 7 7.21 -8.15 -3.33
CA ILE A 7 6.88 -8.82 -2.08
C ILE A 7 5.38 -8.74 -1.88
N TYR A 8 4.78 -9.89 -1.65
CA TYR A 8 3.39 -10.00 -1.24
C TYR A 8 3.35 -10.25 0.26
N LEU A 9 2.90 -9.24 1.00
CA LEU A 9 2.85 -9.24 2.46
C LEU A 9 1.42 -9.46 2.93
N THR A 10 1.22 -10.53 3.69
CA THR A 10 -0.04 -10.81 4.38
C THR A 10 0.14 -10.67 5.89
N GLY A 11 -0.90 -10.94 6.69
CA GLY A 11 -0.82 -10.77 8.14
C GLY A 11 0.28 -11.55 8.84
N GLY A 12 0.65 -12.70 8.32
CA GLY A 12 1.64 -13.58 8.96
C GLY A 12 2.76 -14.05 8.04
N SER A 13 2.75 -13.70 6.76
CA SER A 13 3.75 -14.18 5.81
C SER A 13 4.12 -13.13 4.77
N ALA A 14 5.29 -13.32 4.17
CA ALA A 14 5.75 -12.55 3.03
C ALA A 14 6.31 -13.50 1.99
N VAL A 15 5.94 -13.30 0.74
CA VAL A 15 6.46 -14.08 -0.39
C VAL A 15 7.19 -13.15 -1.33
N LEU A 16 8.44 -13.48 -1.62
CA LEU A 16 9.25 -12.74 -2.58
C LEU A 16 9.09 -13.36 -3.96
N TYR A 17 8.68 -12.55 -4.91
CA TYR A 17 8.59 -12.93 -6.33
C TYR A 17 9.70 -12.26 -7.11
N THR A 18 10.28 -12.98 -8.05
CA THR A 18 11.25 -12.43 -9.00
C THR A 18 10.71 -12.55 -10.41
N ARG A 19 10.95 -11.53 -11.21
CA ARG A 19 10.53 -11.51 -12.60
C ARG A 19 11.41 -12.42 -13.46
N GLU A 20 10.78 -13.37 -14.13
CA GLU A 20 11.38 -14.24 -15.11
C GLU A 20 10.66 -14.03 -16.45
N ARG A 21 11.31 -13.34 -17.40
CA ARG A 21 10.70 -12.94 -18.67
C ARG A 21 9.47 -12.05 -18.44
N SER A 22 8.25 -12.54 -18.74
CA SER A 22 6.99 -11.81 -18.55
C SER A 22 6.19 -12.23 -17.32
N ARG A 23 6.76 -13.10 -16.47
CA ARG A 23 6.08 -13.68 -15.31
C ARG A 23 6.84 -13.38 -14.03
N PHE A 24 6.11 -13.31 -12.93
CA PHE A 24 6.70 -13.30 -11.59
C PHE A 24 6.57 -14.69 -10.98
N ALA A 25 7.70 -15.24 -10.51
CA ALA A 25 7.76 -16.54 -9.89
C ALA A 25 8.19 -16.41 -8.41
N PRO A 26 7.57 -17.19 -7.48
CA PRO A 26 7.96 -17.14 -6.08
C PRO A 26 9.37 -17.76 -5.92
N VAL A 27 10.25 -17.08 -5.20
CA VAL A 27 11.62 -17.54 -4.95
C VAL A 27 11.94 -17.72 -3.48
N ALA A 28 11.19 -17.09 -2.58
CA ALA A 28 11.39 -17.24 -1.13
C ALA A 28 10.09 -16.94 -0.39
N GLU A 29 9.89 -17.63 0.72
CA GLU A 29 8.77 -17.41 1.62
C GLU A 29 9.30 -17.16 3.02
N PHE A 30 8.70 -16.20 3.74
CA PHE A 30 9.09 -15.82 5.08
C PHE A 30 7.89 -15.92 6.00
N ASP A 31 8.04 -16.66 7.08
CA ASP A 31 7.03 -16.75 8.14
C ASP A 31 7.33 -15.69 9.19
N LEU A 32 6.56 -14.60 9.16
CA LEU A 32 6.76 -13.46 10.05
C LEU A 32 6.39 -13.79 11.49
N GLU A 33 5.45 -14.72 11.69
CA GLU A 33 5.07 -15.19 13.03
C GLU A 33 6.15 -16.07 13.66
N ALA A 34 6.93 -16.76 12.84
CA ALA A 34 8.06 -17.58 13.29
C ALA A 34 9.36 -16.80 13.45
N GLY A 35 9.36 -15.48 13.20
CA GLY A 35 10.53 -14.65 13.39
C GLY A 35 11.39 -14.41 12.15
N ASP A 36 10.89 -14.68 10.96
CA ASP A 36 11.65 -14.52 9.70
C ASP A 36 11.77 -13.07 9.22
N GLY A 37 11.27 -12.10 9.98
CA GLY A 37 11.30 -10.69 9.58
C GLY A 37 12.70 -10.16 9.34
N ALA A 38 13.69 -10.54 10.16
CA ALA A 38 15.08 -10.14 9.98
C ALA A 38 15.69 -10.72 8.70
N ALA A 39 15.36 -11.98 8.37
CA ALA A 39 15.81 -12.62 7.14
C ALA A 39 15.23 -11.92 5.91
N LEU A 40 13.95 -11.52 5.96
CA LEU A 40 13.31 -10.76 4.89
C LEU A 40 14.01 -9.42 4.68
N VAL A 41 14.27 -8.66 5.73
CA VAL A 41 14.96 -7.37 5.65
C VAL A 41 16.37 -7.53 5.06
N THR A 42 17.11 -8.55 5.50
CA THR A 42 18.44 -8.84 4.98
C THR A 42 18.39 -9.14 3.48
N THR A 43 17.45 -9.96 3.05
CA THR A 43 17.25 -10.31 1.64
C THR A 43 16.97 -9.06 0.80
N LEU A 44 16.09 -8.18 1.30
CA LEU A 44 15.74 -6.94 0.60
C LEU A 44 16.91 -5.97 0.48
N ARG A 45 17.72 -5.86 1.51
CA ARG A 45 18.91 -4.98 1.49
C ARG A 45 19.96 -5.44 0.48
N GLN A 46 19.98 -6.72 0.16
CA GLN A 46 20.88 -7.27 -0.85
C GLN A 46 20.32 -7.20 -2.27
N ALA A 47 19.04 -6.83 -2.42
CA ALA A 47 18.42 -6.72 -3.72
C ALA A 47 18.99 -5.53 -4.50
N PRO A 48 19.50 -5.74 -5.74
CA PRO A 48 20.15 -4.68 -6.50
C PRO A 48 19.19 -3.73 -7.20
N ALA A 49 17.87 -3.91 -7.03
CA ALA A 49 16.84 -3.22 -7.78
C ALA A 49 15.72 -2.73 -6.87
N VAL A 50 14.85 -1.89 -7.43
CA VAL A 50 13.63 -1.43 -6.76
C VAL A 50 12.71 -2.61 -6.51
N VAL A 51 12.17 -2.70 -5.31
CA VAL A 51 11.23 -3.73 -4.88
C VAL A 51 9.86 -3.08 -4.66
N ALA A 52 8.82 -3.65 -5.27
CA ALA A 52 7.44 -3.27 -4.96
C ALA A 52 6.91 -4.14 -3.84
N ILE A 53 6.15 -3.55 -2.95
CA ILE A 53 5.51 -4.27 -1.85
C ILE A 53 4.00 -4.19 -2.02
N ILE A 54 3.36 -5.36 -2.14
CA ILE A 54 1.91 -5.47 -2.15
C ILE A 54 1.49 -5.90 -0.75
N VAL A 55 0.69 -5.07 -0.10
CA VAL A 55 0.25 -5.31 1.28
C VAL A 55 -1.20 -5.76 1.27
N ASP A 56 -1.45 -6.92 1.84
CA ASP A 56 -2.78 -7.50 2.00
C ASP A 56 -2.89 -8.06 3.42
N VAL A 57 -3.18 -7.17 4.35
CA VAL A 57 -3.23 -7.50 5.78
C VAL A 57 -4.62 -7.23 6.34
N PRO A 58 -5.07 -8.00 7.35
CA PRO A 58 -6.40 -7.82 7.94
C PRO A 58 -6.60 -6.46 8.60
N GLU A 59 -5.53 -5.83 9.03
CA GLU A 59 -5.54 -4.52 9.69
C GLU A 59 -5.75 -3.36 8.73
N GLU A 60 -5.73 -3.60 7.42
CA GLU A 60 -5.98 -2.57 6.43
C GLU A 60 -7.42 -2.09 6.50
N GLU A 61 -7.61 -0.80 6.61
CA GLU A 61 -8.93 -0.17 6.64
C GLU A 61 -9.19 0.59 5.34
N HIS A 62 -10.44 0.49 4.88
CA HIS A 62 -10.91 1.19 3.71
C HIS A 62 -12.17 1.98 4.04
N HIS A 63 -12.21 3.23 3.64
CA HIS A 63 -13.37 4.10 3.80
C HIS A 63 -13.78 4.67 2.45
N ARG A 64 -15.05 4.55 2.11
CA ARG A 64 -15.64 5.21 0.95
C ARG A 64 -16.18 6.56 1.37
N ASP A 65 -15.93 7.55 0.53
CA ASP A 65 -16.43 8.90 0.77
C ASP A 65 -16.67 9.59 -0.58
N THR A 66 -17.19 10.77 -0.52
CA THR A 66 -17.37 11.63 -1.69
C THR A 66 -16.72 12.97 -1.44
N MET A 67 -16.35 13.66 -2.51
CA MET A 67 -15.84 15.02 -2.44
C MET A 67 -16.22 15.80 -3.70
N PRO A 68 -16.29 17.14 -3.62
CA PRO A 68 -16.49 17.95 -4.82
C PRO A 68 -15.31 17.80 -5.77
N ARG A 69 -15.57 17.99 -7.06
CA ARG A 69 -14.48 18.15 -8.04
C ARG A 69 -13.78 19.47 -7.78
N LEU A 70 -12.47 19.40 -7.59
CA LEU A 70 -11.62 20.55 -7.31
C LEU A 70 -10.43 20.54 -8.27
N GLY A 71 -9.76 21.67 -8.38
CA GLY A 71 -8.45 21.71 -9.04
C GLY A 71 -7.45 20.81 -8.32
N ALA A 72 -6.39 20.40 -9.02
CA ALA A 72 -5.45 19.40 -8.51
C ALA A 72 -4.87 19.75 -7.13
N ARG A 73 -4.53 21.02 -6.91
CA ARG A 73 -3.98 21.48 -5.63
C ARG A 73 -4.98 21.38 -4.48
N ASP A 74 -6.21 21.85 -4.71
CA ASP A 74 -7.25 21.82 -3.68
C ASP A 74 -7.73 20.39 -3.41
N GLN A 75 -7.77 19.54 -4.44
CA GLN A 75 -8.06 18.12 -4.30
C GLN A 75 -7.02 17.43 -3.41
N ALA A 76 -5.74 17.66 -3.67
CA ALA A 76 -4.66 17.08 -2.88
C ALA A 76 -4.75 17.52 -1.41
N ALA A 77 -5.04 18.80 -1.16
CA ALA A 77 -5.18 19.33 0.19
C ALA A 77 -6.38 18.71 0.93
N MET A 78 -7.52 18.55 0.25
CA MET A 78 -8.71 17.95 0.85
C MET A 78 -8.50 16.47 1.15
N LEU A 79 -7.87 15.72 0.23
CA LEU A 79 -7.55 14.31 0.46
C LEU A 79 -6.60 14.13 1.63
N ALA A 80 -5.58 14.98 1.74
CA ALA A 80 -4.65 14.96 2.87
C ALA A 80 -5.36 15.20 4.20
N ARG A 81 -6.30 16.14 4.26
CA ARG A 81 -7.08 16.39 5.48
C ARG A 81 -7.97 15.20 5.85
N LYS A 82 -8.61 14.57 4.88
CA LYS A 82 -9.43 13.38 5.12
C LYS A 82 -8.58 12.21 5.64
N LEU A 83 -7.42 11.99 5.05
CA LEU A 83 -6.49 10.96 5.50
C LEU A 83 -5.96 11.23 6.91
N ASN A 84 -5.62 12.49 7.21
CA ASN A 84 -5.18 12.88 8.56
C ASN A 84 -6.26 12.65 9.61
N ARG A 85 -7.52 12.85 9.26
CA ARG A 85 -8.63 12.63 10.19
C ARG A 85 -8.87 11.15 10.45
N LEU A 86 -8.81 10.31 9.41
CA LEU A 86 -9.07 8.88 9.52
C LEU A 86 -7.87 8.10 10.04
N PHE A 87 -6.67 8.47 9.60
CA PHE A 87 -5.44 7.73 9.89
C PHE A 87 -4.35 8.67 10.43
N PRO A 88 -4.56 9.29 11.61
CA PRO A 88 -3.64 10.33 12.09
C PRO A 88 -2.28 9.81 12.52
N ARG A 89 -2.15 8.51 12.80
CA ARG A 89 -0.95 7.91 13.40
C ARG A 89 -0.12 7.06 12.45
N THR A 90 -0.52 6.96 11.20
CA THR A 90 0.21 6.16 10.22
C THR A 90 0.56 6.96 8.98
N SER A 91 1.74 6.71 8.42
CA SER A 91 2.13 7.21 7.11
C SER A 91 1.72 6.26 5.98
N TYR A 92 1.32 5.02 6.31
CA TYR A 92 0.86 4.03 5.33
C TYR A 92 -0.63 4.24 5.05
N ARG A 93 -0.89 5.24 4.23
CA ARG A 93 -2.24 5.67 3.88
C ARG A 93 -2.26 6.20 2.46
N ALA A 94 -3.38 6.01 1.78
CA ALA A 94 -3.53 6.43 0.40
C ALA A 94 -4.98 6.81 0.11
N ALA A 95 -5.16 7.69 -0.85
CA ALA A 95 -6.46 8.06 -1.37
C ALA A 95 -6.49 7.84 -2.87
N ALA A 96 -7.60 7.32 -3.37
CA ALA A 96 -7.83 7.13 -4.79
C ALA A 96 -9.17 7.75 -5.19
N VAL A 97 -9.15 8.56 -6.22
CA VAL A 97 -10.38 9.03 -6.87
C VAL A 97 -10.86 7.92 -7.80
N GLN A 98 -12.10 7.50 -7.62
CA GLN A 98 -12.66 6.37 -8.38
C GLN A 98 -13.44 6.83 -9.59
N ASP A 99 -14.54 7.55 -9.38
CA ASP A 99 -15.42 8.00 -10.47
C ASP A 99 -16.26 9.18 -10.02
N ARG A 100 -17.08 9.68 -10.93
CA ARG A 100 -18.07 10.72 -10.63
C ARG A 100 -19.40 10.08 -10.31
N LEU A 101 -20.19 10.74 -9.47
CA LEU A 101 -21.55 10.30 -9.21
C LEU A 101 -22.42 10.55 -10.46
N PRO A 102 -23.26 9.57 -10.89
CA PRO A 102 -24.09 9.74 -12.07
C PRO A 102 -25.08 10.91 -11.95
N ASP A 103 -25.63 11.13 -10.76
CA ASP A 103 -26.64 12.15 -10.51
C ASP A 103 -26.05 13.50 -10.07
N ALA A 104 -24.76 13.55 -9.80
CA ALA A 104 -24.06 14.75 -9.36
C ALA A 104 -22.63 14.76 -9.93
N PRO A 105 -22.46 15.16 -11.22
CA PRO A 105 -21.16 15.05 -11.90
C PRO A 105 -20.06 15.95 -11.32
N ASP A 106 -20.43 16.93 -10.49
CA ASP A 106 -19.45 17.74 -9.76
C ASP A 106 -18.98 17.10 -8.47
N THR A 107 -19.47 15.90 -8.16
CA THR A 107 -19.10 15.12 -6.99
C THR A 107 -18.46 13.83 -7.43
N GLN A 108 -17.35 13.45 -6.82
CA GLN A 108 -16.63 12.23 -7.14
C GLN A 108 -16.54 11.32 -5.93
N ARG A 109 -16.49 10.01 -6.21
CA ARG A 109 -16.25 8.99 -5.19
C ARG A 109 -14.76 8.83 -4.96
N ILE A 110 -14.40 8.67 -3.70
CA ILE A 110 -13.03 8.43 -3.30
C ILE A 110 -12.95 7.21 -2.39
N LEU A 111 -11.81 6.54 -2.44
CA LEU A 111 -11.46 5.46 -1.53
C LEU A 111 -10.26 5.90 -0.70
N LEU A 112 -10.41 5.85 0.60
CA LEU A 112 -9.37 6.19 1.57
C LEU A 112 -8.93 4.90 2.25
N SER A 113 -7.65 4.60 2.18
CA SER A 113 -7.09 3.36 2.70
C SER A 113 -5.94 3.65 3.64
N GLY A 114 -5.81 2.86 4.69
CA GLY A 114 -4.73 3.01 5.64
C GLY A 114 -4.42 1.73 6.40
N LEU A 115 -3.22 1.69 6.95
CA LEU A 115 -2.73 0.63 7.82
C LEU A 115 -2.51 1.23 9.21
N PRO A 116 -3.54 1.25 10.08
CA PRO A 116 -3.42 1.89 11.40
C PRO A 116 -2.36 1.26 12.30
N LYS A 117 -2.06 -0.03 12.08
CA LYS A 117 -1.05 -0.78 12.83
C LYS A 117 0.06 -1.21 11.89
N ALA A 118 0.91 -0.27 11.52
CA ALA A 118 1.93 -0.47 10.50
C ALA A 118 3.29 -0.93 11.04
N GLU A 119 3.36 -1.39 12.28
CA GLU A 119 4.60 -1.83 12.91
C GLU A 119 5.31 -2.93 12.12
N GLN A 120 4.54 -3.81 11.47
CA GLN A 120 5.07 -4.88 10.61
C GLN A 120 5.89 -4.34 9.44
N LEU A 121 5.60 -3.12 9.00
CA LEU A 121 6.24 -2.51 7.84
C LEU A 121 7.41 -1.62 8.21
N ALA A 122 7.55 -1.27 9.48
CA ALA A 122 8.58 -0.33 9.94
C ALA A 122 9.99 -0.83 9.63
N GLY A 123 10.23 -2.14 9.71
CA GLY A 123 11.52 -2.74 9.41
C GLY A 123 11.86 -2.80 7.92
N LEU A 124 10.90 -2.52 7.04
CA LEU A 124 11.06 -2.61 5.58
C LEU A 124 11.41 -1.25 4.94
N GLN A 125 11.41 -0.20 5.71
CA GLN A 125 11.75 1.15 5.23
C GLN A 125 13.23 1.43 5.19
#